data_acc042f938d755162a7da24c4c4d9794
#
_entry.id   acc042f938d755162a7da24c4c4d9794
#
_cell.length_a   1.000
_cell.length_b   1.000
_cell.length_c   1.000
_cell.angle_alpha   90.00
_cell.angle_beta   90.00
_cell.angle_gamma   90.00
#
_symmetry.space_group_name_H-M   'P 1'
#
loop_
_entity.id
_entity.type
_entity.pdbx_description
1 polymer ?
#
loop_
_entity_poly.entity_id
_entity_poly.type
_entity_poly.pdbx_seq_one_letter_code
_entity_poly.pdbx_strand_id
1 'polypeptide(L)'
;MKRMKVVLLAMAVLLLPVYAHSATLGNVRISFLEGDVQMRSTEAGDWLPAAVNTPLDEGDELWVPEGGRMEFQLNTGTSVRLDRNSALQILTLERTSSQFYLSEGHMYVDYNAPRGNVIQFDTPVASLRSYDRSVFRVDVPDQFTDVSVFRGSVDAEGRDGNTRVNAGRTLTLGEGREAELAPIGRPDDWQNWNTERDRRFASRGDSYRYLPEELRAYSSDLDDNGRWVQVPEYGYVWTLRTVAADWAPYRTGRWM
;
A
#
# COMPACT_ATOMS: atom_id res chain seq x y z
N MET A 1 -9.66 48.80 -36.35
CA MET A 1 -10.48 47.61 -36.01
C MET A 1 -9.71 46.28 -36.03
N LYS A 2 -8.82 45.95 -37.01
CA LYS A 2 -8.09 44.67 -37.03
C LYS A 2 -7.07 44.49 -35.87
N ARG A 3 -6.36 45.55 -35.46
CA ARG A 3 -5.38 45.48 -34.34
C ARG A 3 -6.03 45.27 -32.97
N MET A 4 -7.22 45.81 -32.75
CA MET A 4 -7.98 45.63 -31.49
C MET A 4 -8.52 44.21 -31.34
N LYS A 5 -8.89 43.52 -32.43
CA LYS A 5 -9.31 42.12 -32.40
C LYS A 5 -8.16 41.15 -32.10
N VAL A 6 -6.92 41.45 -32.53
CA VAL A 6 -5.74 40.63 -32.21
C VAL A 6 -5.36 40.75 -30.73
N VAL A 7 -5.45 41.96 -30.15
CA VAL A 7 -5.17 42.16 -28.71
C VAL A 7 -6.22 41.47 -27.83
N LEU A 8 -7.50 41.49 -28.19
CA LEU A 8 -8.55 40.77 -27.49
C LEU A 8 -8.41 39.24 -27.59
N LEU A 9 -7.93 38.72 -28.71
CA LEU A 9 -7.65 37.30 -28.88
C LEU A 9 -6.43 36.85 -28.07
N ALA A 10 -5.36 37.66 -28.01
CA ALA A 10 -4.17 37.39 -27.18
C ALA A 10 -4.49 37.43 -25.67
N MET A 11 -5.39 38.30 -25.23
CA MET A 11 -5.83 38.39 -23.84
C MET A 11 -6.77 37.24 -23.43
N ALA A 12 -7.54 36.67 -24.36
CA ALA A 12 -8.40 35.52 -24.11
C ALA A 12 -7.57 34.21 -23.94
N VAL A 13 -6.42 34.09 -24.58
CA VAL A 13 -5.50 32.93 -24.43
C VAL A 13 -4.80 32.95 -23.07
N LEU A 14 -4.58 34.11 -22.45
CA LEU A 14 -3.98 34.25 -21.11
C LEU A 14 -4.94 33.91 -19.97
N LEU A 15 -6.25 33.76 -20.24
CA LEU A 15 -7.29 33.41 -19.26
C LEU A 15 -7.68 31.94 -19.29
N LEU A 16 -7.01 31.09 -20.06
CA LEU A 16 -7.22 29.65 -19.95
C LEU A 16 -6.76 29.23 -18.56
N PRO A 17 -7.65 28.65 -17.71
CA PRO A 17 -7.22 28.10 -16.45
C PRO A 17 -6.19 27.00 -16.77
N VAL A 18 -4.96 27.21 -16.35
CA VAL A 18 -4.01 26.12 -16.21
C VAL A 18 -4.61 25.22 -15.14
N TYR A 19 -5.23 24.15 -15.56
CA TYR A 19 -5.57 23.07 -14.63
C TYR A 19 -4.23 22.54 -14.12
N ALA A 20 -3.75 23.12 -13.01
CA ALA A 20 -2.75 22.48 -12.20
C ALA A 20 -3.39 21.14 -11.81
N HIS A 21 -2.94 20.05 -12.43
CA HIS A 21 -3.14 18.75 -11.85
C HIS A 21 -2.42 18.84 -10.51
N SER A 22 -3.18 19.04 -9.42
CA SER A 22 -2.64 18.76 -8.11
C SER A 22 -2.25 17.28 -8.20
N ALA A 23 -0.97 17.00 -8.09
CA ALA A 23 -0.51 15.64 -7.86
C ALA A 23 -1.34 15.16 -6.66
N THR A 24 -2.27 14.26 -6.89
CA THR A 24 -2.93 13.54 -5.81
C THR A 24 -1.79 12.93 -5.04
N LEU A 25 -1.64 13.31 -3.76
CA LEU A 25 -0.74 12.60 -2.83
C LEU A 25 -0.96 11.13 -3.11
N GLY A 26 0.10 10.41 -3.54
CA GLY A 26 -0.01 9.08 -4.10
C GLY A 26 -0.90 8.23 -3.22
N ASN A 27 -1.88 7.59 -3.83
CA ASN A 27 -2.84 6.76 -3.13
C ASN A 27 -2.16 5.58 -2.40
N VAL A 28 -0.89 5.30 -2.75
CA VAL A 28 -0.05 4.22 -2.21
C VAL A 28 1.35 4.75 -1.95
N ARG A 29 1.94 4.37 -0.82
CA ARG A 29 3.32 4.71 -0.48
C ARG A 29 4.04 3.54 0.19
N ILE A 30 5.35 3.49 0.05
CA ILE A 30 6.21 2.60 0.82
C ILE A 30 6.25 3.09 2.27
N SER A 31 5.84 2.25 3.24
CA SER A 31 5.78 2.60 4.65
C SER A 31 6.88 1.95 5.49
N PHE A 32 7.47 0.85 5.00
CA PHE A 32 8.54 0.13 5.70
C PHE A 32 9.43 -0.60 4.70
N LEU A 33 10.73 -0.62 5.01
CA LEU A 33 11.75 -1.35 4.26
C LEU A 33 12.76 -1.99 5.21
N GLU A 34 13.15 -3.20 4.90
CA GLU A 34 14.25 -3.95 5.50
C GLU A 34 15.03 -4.65 4.38
N GLY A 35 16.35 -4.54 4.38
CA GLY A 35 17.21 -5.11 3.33
C GLY A 35 17.22 -4.29 2.04
N ASP A 36 17.77 -4.86 0.96
CA ASP A 36 18.05 -4.19 -0.31
C ASP A 36 16.85 -4.27 -1.27
N VAL A 37 15.69 -3.80 -0.84
CA VAL A 37 14.47 -3.76 -1.65
C VAL A 37 14.66 -2.83 -2.84
N GLN A 38 14.18 -3.23 -3.99
CA GLN A 38 14.25 -2.48 -5.23
C GLN A 38 12.87 -2.20 -5.80
N MET A 39 12.77 -1.11 -6.53
CA MET A 39 11.60 -0.75 -7.30
C MET A 39 12.01 -0.37 -8.74
N ARG A 40 11.10 -0.59 -9.67
CA ARG A 40 11.22 -0.13 -11.04
C ARG A 40 9.96 0.64 -11.39
N SER A 41 10.10 1.93 -11.63
CA SER A 41 8.98 2.74 -12.10
C SER A 41 8.84 2.66 -13.62
N THR A 42 7.63 2.86 -14.09
CA THR A 42 7.33 2.88 -15.53
C THR A 42 8.11 3.95 -16.26
N GLU A 43 8.40 5.08 -15.59
CA GLU A 43 9.14 6.21 -16.19
C GLU A 43 10.66 5.97 -16.23
N ALA A 44 11.23 5.38 -15.17
CA ALA A 44 12.67 5.21 -15.04
C ALA A 44 13.23 4.03 -15.84
N GLY A 45 12.44 2.94 -15.97
CA GLY A 45 12.82 1.73 -16.70
C GLY A 45 13.88 0.86 -16.03
N ASP A 46 14.69 1.41 -15.14
CA ASP A 46 15.75 0.72 -14.40
C ASP A 46 15.30 0.38 -12.96
N TRP A 47 15.88 -0.70 -12.40
CA TRP A 47 15.73 -1.03 -11.00
C TRP A 47 16.54 -0.07 -10.12
N LEU A 48 15.88 0.57 -9.17
CA LEU A 48 16.45 1.52 -8.23
C LEU A 48 16.19 1.07 -6.79
N PRO A 49 17.09 1.39 -5.84
CA PRO A 49 16.80 1.14 -4.42
C PRO A 49 15.52 1.86 -3.99
N ALA A 50 14.61 1.10 -3.36
CA ALA A 50 13.40 1.65 -2.80
C ALA A 50 13.68 2.54 -1.58
N ALA A 51 12.86 3.55 -1.32
CA ALA A 51 12.96 4.41 -0.15
C ALA A 51 11.61 4.53 0.57
N VAL A 52 11.65 4.65 1.89
CA VAL A 52 10.42 4.90 2.68
C VAL A 52 9.83 6.24 2.27
N ASN A 53 8.50 6.30 2.22
CA ASN A 53 7.68 7.40 1.73
C ASN A 53 7.74 7.64 0.20
N THR A 54 8.40 6.79 -0.57
CA THR A 54 8.25 6.83 -2.03
C THR A 54 6.80 6.55 -2.40
N PRO A 55 6.14 7.43 -3.16
CA PRO A 55 4.83 7.13 -3.75
C PRO A 55 4.98 6.00 -4.78
N LEU A 56 3.94 5.20 -4.89
CA LEU A 56 3.85 4.12 -5.86
C LEU A 56 2.68 4.38 -6.80
N ASP A 57 2.90 4.18 -8.08
CA ASP A 57 1.95 4.42 -9.15
C ASP A 57 1.64 3.14 -9.97
N GLU A 58 0.63 3.22 -10.83
CA GLU A 58 0.29 2.13 -11.74
C GLU A 58 1.46 1.80 -12.67
N GLY A 59 1.76 0.52 -12.79
CA GLY A 59 2.85 -0.01 -13.61
C GLY A 59 4.16 -0.19 -12.83
N ASP A 60 4.29 0.34 -11.61
CA ASP A 60 5.48 0.14 -10.79
C ASP A 60 5.65 -1.32 -10.40
N GLU A 61 6.90 -1.76 -10.35
CA GLU A 61 7.29 -3.10 -9.95
C GLU A 61 8.16 -3.04 -8.70
N LEU A 62 7.94 -3.99 -7.79
CA LEU A 62 8.63 -4.11 -6.51
C LEU A 62 9.32 -5.47 -6.44
N TRP A 63 10.59 -5.46 -6.03
CA TRP A 63 11.38 -6.66 -5.80
C TRP A 63 11.96 -6.67 -4.39
N VAL A 64 11.64 -7.73 -3.63
CA VAL A 64 12.15 -7.97 -2.29
C VAL A 64 13.12 -9.17 -2.36
N PRO A 65 14.44 -8.96 -2.21
CA PRO A 65 15.40 -10.04 -2.26
C PRO A 65 15.39 -10.92 -1.01
N GLU A 66 16.19 -11.96 -0.99
CA GLU A 66 16.43 -12.78 0.21
C GLU A 66 16.92 -11.90 1.38
N GLY A 67 16.30 -12.06 2.56
CA GLY A 67 16.59 -11.22 3.73
C GLY A 67 15.92 -9.85 3.72
N GLY A 68 15.15 -9.52 2.68
CA GLY A 68 14.39 -8.28 2.58
C GLY A 68 12.95 -8.43 3.10
N ARG A 69 12.35 -7.29 3.46
CA ARG A 69 10.92 -7.11 3.71
C ARG A 69 10.48 -5.72 3.34
N MET A 70 9.25 -5.58 2.91
CA MET A 70 8.66 -4.27 2.70
C MET A 70 7.19 -4.21 3.11
N GLU A 71 6.73 -3.00 3.35
CA GLU A 71 5.30 -2.68 3.49
C GLU A 71 5.00 -1.46 2.65
N PHE A 72 3.89 -1.50 1.95
CA PHE A 72 3.28 -0.31 1.39
C PHE A 72 1.85 -0.14 1.92
N GLN A 73 1.40 1.09 1.99
CA GLN A 73 0.10 1.45 2.52
C GLN A 73 -0.71 2.23 1.50
N LEU A 74 -1.98 1.87 1.39
CA LEU A 74 -2.97 2.63 0.66
C LEU A 74 -3.56 3.70 1.58
N ASN A 75 -4.03 4.81 1.02
CA ASN A 75 -4.70 5.88 1.76
C ASN A 75 -5.97 5.42 2.49
N THR A 76 -6.53 4.28 2.12
CA THR A 76 -7.65 3.62 2.82
C THR A 76 -7.28 3.03 4.18
N GLY A 77 -5.99 3.01 4.54
CA GLY A 77 -5.46 2.33 5.71
C GLY A 77 -5.25 0.83 5.51
N THR A 78 -5.30 0.36 4.25
CA THR A 78 -4.88 -0.99 3.87
C THR A 78 -3.37 -1.08 3.87
N SER A 79 -2.80 -2.12 4.46
CA SER A 79 -1.38 -2.44 4.37
C SER A 79 -1.15 -3.73 3.61
N VAL A 80 -0.14 -3.71 2.74
CA VAL A 80 0.35 -4.87 1.99
C VAL A 80 1.82 -5.04 2.32
N ARG A 81 2.21 -6.24 2.73
CA ARG A 81 3.57 -6.57 3.13
C ARG A 81 4.10 -7.70 2.27
N LEU A 82 5.34 -7.57 1.87
CA LEU A 82 6.07 -8.59 1.12
C LEU A 82 7.24 -9.11 1.97
N ASP A 83 7.43 -10.42 1.99
CA ASP A 83 8.61 -11.07 2.58
C ASP A 83 9.66 -11.32 1.48
N ARG A 84 10.74 -11.98 1.85
CA ARG A 84 11.85 -12.35 0.97
C ARG A 84 11.40 -12.99 -0.35
N ASN A 85 12.19 -12.78 -1.40
CA ASN A 85 12.01 -13.39 -2.73
C ASN A 85 10.60 -13.14 -3.29
N SER A 86 10.11 -11.90 -3.16
CA SER A 86 8.78 -11.53 -3.64
C SER A 86 8.86 -10.49 -4.74
N ALA A 87 8.11 -10.71 -5.82
CA ALA A 87 7.96 -9.80 -6.93
C ALA A 87 6.48 -9.42 -7.10
N LEU A 88 6.20 -8.12 -7.02
CA LEU A 88 4.86 -7.59 -7.15
C LEU A 88 4.83 -6.43 -8.14
N GLN A 89 3.80 -6.40 -8.99
CA GLN A 89 3.49 -5.30 -9.88
C GLN A 89 2.17 -4.64 -9.50
N ILE A 90 2.11 -3.32 -9.58
CA ILE A 90 0.90 -2.54 -9.41
C ILE A 90 0.22 -2.42 -10.76
N LEU A 91 -0.98 -3.01 -10.91
CA LEU A 91 -1.70 -3.01 -12.17
C LEU A 91 -2.67 -1.82 -12.28
N THR A 92 -3.42 -1.55 -11.20
CA THR A 92 -4.46 -0.50 -11.19
C THR A 92 -4.61 0.10 -9.80
N LEU A 93 -4.77 1.42 -9.74
CA LEU A 93 -5.02 2.20 -8.51
C LEU A 93 -6.18 3.17 -8.71
N GLU A 94 -7.39 2.65 -8.79
CA GLU A 94 -8.59 3.46 -8.89
C GLU A 94 -9.17 3.81 -7.50
N ARG A 95 -10.09 4.78 -7.46
CA ARG A 95 -10.73 5.22 -6.22
C ARG A 95 -11.39 4.09 -5.42
N THR A 96 -12.00 3.12 -6.10
CA THR A 96 -12.77 2.03 -5.49
C THR A 96 -12.21 0.64 -5.79
N SER A 97 -11.14 0.56 -6.58
CA SER A 97 -10.52 -0.69 -7.00
C SER A 97 -9.01 -0.56 -7.03
N SER A 98 -8.32 -1.53 -6.45
CA SER A 98 -6.87 -1.65 -6.58
C SER A 98 -6.53 -3.06 -7.01
N GLN A 99 -5.65 -3.21 -8.01
CA GLN A 99 -5.24 -4.49 -8.54
C GLN A 99 -3.73 -4.60 -8.58
N PHE A 100 -3.22 -5.75 -8.13
CA PHE A 100 -1.81 -6.07 -8.02
C PHE A 100 -1.55 -7.45 -8.63
N TYR A 101 -0.32 -7.69 -9.09
CA TYR A 101 0.12 -8.99 -9.56
C TYR A 101 1.33 -9.46 -8.74
N LEU A 102 1.16 -10.57 -8.01
CA LEU A 102 2.23 -11.25 -7.29
C LEU A 102 2.71 -12.40 -8.16
N SER A 103 3.87 -12.24 -8.79
CA SER A 103 4.43 -13.29 -9.67
C SER A 103 5.10 -14.42 -8.90
N GLU A 104 5.68 -14.11 -7.75
CA GLU A 104 6.36 -15.06 -6.86
C GLU A 104 6.50 -14.51 -5.44
N GLY A 105 6.72 -15.38 -4.48
CA GLY A 105 7.04 -15.03 -3.09
C GLY A 105 5.85 -15.00 -2.14
N HIS A 106 5.89 -14.09 -1.17
CA HIS A 106 5.02 -14.09 0.00
C HIS A 106 4.44 -12.71 0.24
N MET A 107 3.13 -12.65 0.37
CA MET A 107 2.38 -11.42 0.62
C MET A 107 1.42 -11.58 1.80
N TYR A 108 1.33 -10.55 2.63
CA TYR A 108 0.35 -10.45 3.71
C TYR A 108 -0.44 -9.15 3.56
N VAL A 109 -1.75 -9.22 3.68
CA VAL A 109 -2.65 -8.09 3.46
C VAL A 109 -3.54 -7.89 4.68
N ASP A 110 -3.53 -6.68 5.25
CA ASP A 110 -4.60 -6.20 6.15
C ASP A 110 -5.45 -5.20 5.36
N TYR A 111 -6.53 -5.70 4.78
CA TYR A 111 -7.45 -4.93 3.96
C TYR A 111 -8.49 -4.22 4.82
N ASN A 112 -8.46 -2.90 4.80
CA ASN A 112 -9.30 -2.04 5.64
C ASN A 112 -10.08 -0.99 4.83
N ALA A 113 -10.55 -1.33 3.65
CA ALA A 113 -11.25 -0.39 2.79
C ALA A 113 -12.69 -0.09 3.24
N PRO A 114 -13.23 1.07 2.87
CA PRO A 114 -14.66 1.38 2.98
C PRO A 114 -15.52 0.39 2.18
N ARG A 115 -16.78 0.27 2.55
CA ARG A 115 -17.73 -0.57 1.81
C ARG A 115 -17.82 -0.16 0.34
N GLY A 116 -17.89 -1.14 -0.54
CA GLY A 116 -17.99 -0.95 -1.99
C GLY A 116 -16.64 -0.85 -2.71
N ASN A 117 -15.53 -0.89 -1.98
CA ASN A 117 -14.22 -1.01 -2.59
C ASN A 117 -13.87 -2.48 -2.79
N VAL A 118 -13.01 -2.76 -3.77
CA VAL A 118 -12.45 -4.07 -4.03
C VAL A 118 -10.93 -3.98 -4.08
N ILE A 119 -10.27 -4.97 -3.49
CA ILE A 119 -8.85 -5.20 -3.70
C ILE A 119 -8.67 -6.56 -4.39
N GLN A 120 -7.87 -6.58 -5.45
CA GLN A 120 -7.59 -7.78 -6.22
C GLN A 120 -6.09 -8.04 -6.24
N PHE A 121 -5.73 -9.30 -6.06
CA PHE A 121 -4.38 -9.79 -6.27
C PHE A 121 -4.42 -10.96 -7.24
N ASP A 122 -3.72 -10.80 -8.35
CA ASP A 122 -3.53 -11.85 -9.33
C ASP A 122 -2.20 -12.56 -9.07
N THR A 123 -2.20 -13.85 -9.35
CA THR A 123 -1.02 -14.72 -9.31
C THR A 123 -0.94 -15.49 -10.63
N PRO A 124 0.11 -16.27 -10.90
CA PRO A 124 0.19 -17.08 -12.13
C PRO A 124 -0.99 -18.05 -12.32
N VAL A 125 -1.65 -18.47 -11.22
CA VAL A 125 -2.70 -19.52 -11.30
C VAL A 125 -4.06 -19.10 -10.73
N ALA A 126 -4.18 -17.90 -10.15
CA ALA A 126 -5.42 -17.46 -9.50
C ALA A 126 -5.61 -15.95 -9.52
N SER A 127 -6.88 -15.51 -9.46
CA SER A 127 -7.29 -14.15 -9.12
C SER A 127 -8.00 -14.14 -7.77
N LEU A 128 -7.53 -13.31 -6.85
CA LEU A 128 -7.98 -13.23 -5.47
C LEU A 128 -8.65 -11.89 -5.24
N ARG A 129 -9.90 -11.88 -4.78
CA ARG A 129 -10.66 -10.65 -4.54
C ARG A 129 -11.18 -10.59 -3.12
N SER A 130 -11.06 -9.43 -2.50
CA SER A 130 -11.72 -9.14 -1.24
C SER A 130 -12.57 -7.87 -1.36
N TYR A 131 -13.81 -7.95 -0.87
CA TYR A 131 -14.81 -6.88 -0.94
C TYR A 131 -15.07 -6.23 0.41
N ASP A 132 -14.65 -6.88 1.48
CA ASP A 132 -14.85 -6.46 2.86
C ASP A 132 -13.54 -6.54 3.64
N ARG A 133 -13.56 -5.98 4.86
CA ARG A 133 -12.40 -6.07 5.77
C ARG A 133 -11.92 -7.52 5.89
N SER A 134 -10.68 -7.75 5.56
CA SER A 134 -10.07 -9.08 5.62
C SER A 134 -8.59 -9.01 5.96
N VAL A 135 -8.10 -10.09 6.55
CA VAL A 135 -6.66 -10.30 6.75
C VAL A 135 -6.33 -11.65 6.16
N PHE A 136 -5.40 -11.66 5.24
CA PHE A 136 -5.02 -12.88 4.54
C PHE A 136 -3.56 -12.84 4.09
N ARG A 137 -3.02 -14.01 3.84
CA ARG A 137 -1.69 -14.24 3.30
C ARG A 137 -1.81 -14.96 1.97
N VAL A 138 -0.94 -14.63 1.04
CA VAL A 138 -0.79 -15.28 -0.25
C VAL A 138 0.65 -15.73 -0.39
N ASP A 139 0.86 -16.99 -0.62
CA ASP A 139 2.16 -17.57 -0.94
C ASP A 139 2.12 -18.14 -2.37
N VAL A 140 3.14 -17.81 -3.16
CA VAL A 140 3.29 -18.28 -4.55
C VAL A 140 4.59 -19.05 -4.65
N PRO A 141 4.63 -20.30 -4.15
CA PRO A 141 5.75 -21.20 -4.37
C PRO A 141 5.60 -21.88 -5.74
N ASP A 142 6.54 -21.64 -6.65
CA ASP A 142 6.59 -22.25 -7.99
C ASP A 142 5.27 -22.08 -8.77
N GLN A 143 4.55 -23.20 -9.01
CA GLN A 143 3.32 -23.25 -9.80
C GLN A 143 2.03 -23.32 -8.96
N PHE A 144 2.12 -22.94 -7.68
CA PHE A 144 1.00 -22.96 -6.76
C PHE A 144 0.69 -21.57 -6.21
N THR A 145 -0.52 -21.42 -5.71
CA THR A 145 -0.93 -20.27 -4.91
C THR A 145 -1.67 -20.79 -3.69
N ASP A 146 -1.12 -20.48 -2.52
CA ASP A 146 -1.76 -20.73 -1.24
C ASP A 146 -2.38 -19.44 -0.72
N VAL A 147 -3.67 -19.48 -0.38
CA VAL A 147 -4.42 -18.35 0.19
C VAL A 147 -4.90 -18.72 1.58
N SER A 148 -4.28 -18.15 2.61
CA SER A 148 -4.65 -18.34 4.01
C SER A 148 -5.41 -17.14 4.54
N VAL A 149 -6.66 -17.31 4.96
CA VAL A 149 -7.51 -16.22 5.46
C VAL A 149 -7.63 -16.26 6.98
N PHE A 150 -7.16 -15.20 7.65
CA PHE A 150 -7.16 -15.07 9.12
C PHE A 150 -8.40 -14.33 9.62
N ARG A 151 -8.92 -13.38 8.84
CA ARG A 151 -10.14 -12.61 9.15
C ARG A 151 -10.90 -12.29 7.86
N GLY A 152 -12.23 -12.31 7.92
CA GLY A 152 -13.08 -12.02 6.77
C GLY A 152 -13.12 -13.16 5.77
N SER A 153 -13.14 -12.82 4.49
CA SER A 153 -13.14 -13.79 3.39
C SER A 153 -12.45 -13.25 2.14
N VAL A 154 -11.96 -14.15 1.31
CA VAL A 154 -11.38 -13.89 -0.01
C VAL A 154 -12.07 -14.80 -1.02
N ASP A 155 -12.50 -14.24 -2.14
CA ASP A 155 -12.99 -14.99 -3.28
C ASP A 155 -11.80 -15.28 -4.20
N ALA A 156 -11.48 -16.57 -4.36
CA ALA A 156 -10.37 -17.05 -5.17
C ALA A 156 -10.92 -17.71 -6.44
N GLU A 157 -10.56 -17.16 -7.58
CA GLU A 157 -10.91 -17.68 -8.91
C GLU A 157 -9.67 -18.34 -9.50
N GLY A 158 -9.75 -19.65 -9.69
CA GLY A 158 -8.75 -20.44 -10.37
C GLY A 158 -9.33 -21.10 -11.63
N ARG A 159 -8.57 -22.02 -12.24
CA ARG A 159 -8.98 -22.73 -13.44
C ARG A 159 -10.29 -23.50 -13.27
N ASP A 160 -10.52 -24.07 -12.08
CA ASP A 160 -11.67 -24.95 -11.80
C ASP A 160 -12.88 -24.19 -11.25
N GLY A 161 -12.83 -22.87 -11.25
CA GLY A 161 -13.92 -21.99 -10.83
C GLY A 161 -13.58 -21.10 -9.64
N ASN A 162 -14.62 -20.59 -9.01
CA ASN A 162 -14.51 -19.64 -7.89
C ASN A 162 -14.77 -20.36 -6.55
N THR A 163 -13.88 -20.14 -5.60
CA THR A 163 -13.98 -20.66 -4.23
C THR A 163 -13.88 -19.52 -3.22
N ARG A 164 -14.88 -19.39 -2.34
CA ARG A 164 -14.79 -18.46 -1.22
C ARG A 164 -14.01 -19.08 -0.07
N VAL A 165 -12.90 -18.45 0.29
CA VAL A 165 -12.05 -18.83 1.43
C VAL A 165 -12.46 -17.99 2.63
N ASN A 166 -12.98 -18.63 3.67
CA ASN A 166 -13.36 -17.97 4.91
C ASN A 166 -12.22 -18.03 5.94
N ALA A 167 -12.30 -17.16 6.96
CA ALA A 167 -11.35 -17.13 8.06
C ALA A 167 -11.13 -18.54 8.68
N GLY A 168 -9.87 -18.87 8.98
CA GLY A 168 -9.43 -20.15 9.51
C GLY A 168 -9.13 -21.22 8.44
N ARG A 169 -9.17 -20.86 7.15
CA ARG A 169 -8.92 -21.80 6.05
C ARG A 169 -7.79 -21.34 5.15
N THR A 170 -7.10 -22.32 4.59
CA THR A 170 -6.14 -22.15 3.48
C THR A 170 -6.67 -22.88 2.27
N LEU A 171 -6.66 -22.20 1.12
CA LEU A 171 -6.94 -22.77 -0.19
C LEU A 171 -5.64 -22.87 -0.98
N THR A 172 -5.32 -24.04 -1.48
CA THR A 172 -4.21 -24.29 -2.41
C THR A 172 -4.77 -24.46 -3.83
N LEU A 173 -4.25 -23.66 -4.75
CA LEU A 173 -4.55 -23.69 -6.18
C LEU A 173 -3.27 -23.99 -6.97
N GLY A 174 -3.37 -24.75 -8.05
CA GLY A 174 -2.20 -25.09 -8.88
C GLY A 174 -2.58 -25.63 -10.25
N GLU A 175 -1.64 -25.57 -11.18
CA GLU A 175 -1.87 -26.19 -12.48
C GLU A 175 -1.99 -27.71 -12.37
N GLY A 176 -3.08 -28.27 -12.96
CA GLY A 176 -3.29 -29.71 -13.01
C GLY A 176 -3.63 -30.41 -11.69
N ARG A 177 -3.95 -29.65 -10.65
CA ARG A 177 -4.45 -30.17 -9.35
C ARG A 177 -5.82 -29.61 -9.04
N GLU A 178 -6.65 -30.41 -8.37
CA GLU A 178 -7.90 -29.93 -7.80
C GLU A 178 -7.60 -28.96 -6.65
N ALA A 179 -8.46 -27.93 -6.50
CA ALA A 179 -8.35 -26.96 -5.43
C ALA A 179 -8.53 -27.65 -4.07
N GLU A 180 -7.58 -27.49 -3.16
CA GLU A 180 -7.59 -28.10 -1.84
C GLU A 180 -7.88 -27.07 -0.76
N LEU A 181 -8.94 -27.27 0.02
CA LEU A 181 -9.32 -26.39 1.14
C LEU A 181 -9.05 -27.08 2.47
N ALA A 182 -8.05 -26.59 3.23
CA ALA A 182 -7.61 -27.13 4.51
C ALA A 182 -7.75 -26.10 5.66
N PRO A 183 -7.72 -26.50 6.94
CA PRO A 183 -7.52 -25.59 8.05
C PRO A 183 -6.16 -24.90 7.96
N ILE A 184 -6.07 -23.63 8.45
CA ILE A 184 -4.78 -22.92 8.55
C ILE A 184 -3.80 -23.73 9.42
N GLY A 185 -2.56 -23.83 8.96
CA GLY A 185 -1.46 -24.43 9.69
C GLY A 185 -0.99 -23.62 10.90
N ARG A 186 0.08 -24.09 11.56
CA ARG A 186 0.71 -23.34 12.65
C ARG A 186 1.37 -22.07 12.10
N PRO A 187 1.31 -20.94 12.85
CA PRO A 187 2.01 -19.73 12.46
C PRO A 187 3.52 -19.98 12.34
N ASP A 188 4.10 -19.48 11.26
CA ASP A 188 5.55 -19.38 11.06
C ASP A 188 6.07 -18.00 11.56
N ASP A 189 7.37 -17.77 11.42
CA ASP A 189 8.03 -16.53 11.86
C ASP A 189 7.49 -15.31 11.08
N TRP A 190 7.17 -15.47 9.80
CA TRP A 190 6.56 -14.41 8.98
C TRP A 190 5.16 -14.05 9.48
N GLN A 191 4.33 -15.04 9.77
CA GLN A 191 3.00 -14.82 10.36
C GLN A 191 3.07 -14.15 11.73
N ASN A 192 4.03 -14.55 12.57
CA ASN A 192 4.23 -13.96 13.89
C ASN A 192 4.66 -12.48 13.78
N TRP A 193 5.58 -12.16 12.87
CA TRP A 193 6.01 -10.80 12.58
C TRP A 193 4.85 -9.92 12.12
N ASN A 194 4.01 -10.41 11.20
CA ASN A 194 2.82 -9.71 10.73
C ASN A 194 1.82 -9.45 11.86
N THR A 195 1.55 -10.45 12.69
CA THR A 195 0.63 -10.33 13.82
C THR A 195 1.10 -9.26 14.82
N GLU A 196 2.40 -9.19 15.11
CA GLU A 196 2.96 -8.18 16.00
C GLU A 196 2.86 -6.78 15.38
N ARG A 197 3.12 -6.68 14.08
CA ARG A 197 3.00 -5.41 13.35
C ARG A 197 1.56 -4.92 13.32
N ASP A 198 0.59 -5.80 13.10
CA ASP A 198 -0.85 -5.46 13.14
C ASP A 198 -1.27 -4.96 14.52
N ARG A 199 -0.74 -5.52 15.61
CA ARG A 199 -1.01 -5.04 16.97
C ARG A 199 -0.52 -3.61 17.19
N ARG A 200 0.64 -3.24 16.64
CA ARG A 200 1.16 -1.87 16.71
C ARG A 200 0.23 -0.88 16.00
N PHE A 201 -0.26 -1.23 14.81
CA PHE A 201 -1.22 -0.39 14.09
C PHE A 201 -2.62 -0.36 14.73
N ALA A 202 -3.03 -1.44 15.39
CA ALA A 202 -4.32 -1.49 16.11
C ALA A 202 -4.33 -0.60 17.35
N SER A 203 -3.16 -0.34 17.97
CA SER A 203 -3.02 0.65 19.04
C SER A 203 -3.07 2.06 18.45
N ARG A 204 -4.29 2.55 18.19
CA ARG A 204 -4.52 3.90 17.67
C ARG A 204 -3.98 4.92 18.67
N GLY A 205 -2.88 5.58 18.31
CA GLY A 205 -2.34 6.69 19.07
C GLY A 205 -3.16 7.97 18.92
N ASP A 206 -2.69 9.03 19.55
CA ASP A 206 -3.36 10.33 19.53
C ASP A 206 -3.43 10.94 18.12
N SER A 207 -2.46 10.65 17.25
CA SER A 207 -2.40 11.21 15.91
C SER A 207 -3.64 10.87 15.07
N TYR A 208 -4.18 9.66 15.19
CA TYR A 208 -5.39 9.28 14.46
C TYR A 208 -6.59 10.20 14.77
N ARG A 209 -6.64 10.76 15.99
CA ARG A 209 -7.72 11.66 16.44
C ARG A 209 -7.60 13.06 15.86
N TYR A 210 -6.39 13.55 15.69
CA TYR A 210 -6.11 14.92 15.29
C TYR A 210 -5.88 15.10 13.80
N LEU A 211 -5.65 14.00 13.06
CA LEU A 211 -5.43 14.04 11.62
C LEU A 211 -6.75 14.05 10.83
N PRO A 212 -6.82 14.86 9.76
CA PRO A 212 -7.86 14.71 8.75
C PRO A 212 -7.82 13.30 8.14
N GLU A 213 -8.95 12.87 7.59
CA GLU A 213 -9.13 11.49 7.12
C GLU A 213 -8.06 11.05 6.12
N GLU A 214 -7.69 11.94 5.21
CA GLU A 214 -6.72 11.70 4.15
C GLU A 214 -5.30 11.46 4.68
N LEU A 215 -5.00 11.95 5.89
CA LEU A 215 -3.68 11.82 6.51
C LEU A 215 -3.62 10.74 7.60
N ARG A 216 -4.72 10.05 7.89
CA ARG A 216 -4.76 9.01 8.94
C ARG A 216 -3.86 7.81 8.66
N ALA A 217 -3.55 7.54 7.40
CA ALA A 217 -2.56 6.53 7.02
C ALA A 217 -1.16 6.82 7.59
N TYR A 218 -0.86 8.07 7.95
CA TYR A 218 0.41 8.49 8.54
C TYR A 218 0.38 8.55 10.07
N SER A 219 -0.74 8.19 10.70
CA SER A 219 -0.90 8.37 12.15
C SER A 219 0.13 7.63 12.98
N SER A 220 0.48 6.39 12.62
CA SER A 220 1.51 5.61 13.31
C SER A 220 2.89 6.25 13.22
N ASP A 221 3.26 6.77 12.05
CA ASP A 221 4.56 7.42 11.86
C ASP A 221 4.66 8.69 12.72
N LEU A 222 3.55 9.44 12.86
CA LEU A 222 3.50 10.61 13.71
C LEU A 222 3.54 10.24 15.20
N ASP A 223 2.85 9.17 15.62
CA ASP A 223 2.88 8.69 17.00
C ASP A 223 4.27 8.18 17.40
N ASP A 224 4.98 7.52 16.50
CA ASP A 224 6.34 7.02 16.74
C ASP A 224 7.37 8.14 16.86
N ASN A 225 7.23 9.21 16.08
CA ASN A 225 8.23 10.27 15.96
C ASN A 225 7.90 11.55 16.75
N GLY A 226 6.68 11.71 17.25
CA GLY A 226 6.27 12.96 17.87
C GLY A 226 5.19 12.82 18.92
N ARG A 227 4.62 13.95 19.25
CA ARG A 227 3.48 14.08 20.16
C ARG A 227 2.63 15.29 19.81
N TRP A 228 1.36 15.23 20.13
CA TRP A 228 0.44 16.36 20.02
C TRP A 228 0.48 17.19 21.32
N VAL A 229 0.60 18.49 21.19
CA VAL A 229 0.57 19.47 22.30
C VAL A 229 -0.51 20.50 22.02
N GLN A 230 -1.23 20.90 23.06
CA GLN A 230 -2.22 21.97 22.93
C GLN A 230 -1.53 23.33 23.05
N VAL A 231 -1.68 24.16 22.03
CA VAL A 231 -1.18 25.53 21.99
C VAL A 231 -2.39 26.46 21.99
N PRO A 232 -2.52 27.43 22.90
CA PRO A 232 -3.74 28.23 23.07
C PRO A 232 -4.23 28.93 21.82
N GLU A 233 -3.32 29.39 20.96
CA GLU A 233 -3.65 30.13 19.74
C GLU A 233 -3.90 29.24 18.51
N TYR A 234 -3.35 28.00 18.51
CA TYR A 234 -3.34 27.13 17.33
C TYR A 234 -4.09 25.80 17.55
N GLY A 235 -4.56 25.52 18.77
CA GLY A 235 -5.15 24.24 19.11
C GLY A 235 -4.11 23.13 19.26
N TYR A 236 -4.40 21.92 18.77
CA TYR A 236 -3.47 20.81 18.83
C TYR A 236 -2.43 20.88 17.69
N VAL A 237 -1.16 20.94 18.08
CA VAL A 237 0.00 21.02 17.18
C VAL A 237 0.88 19.81 17.41
N TRP A 238 1.28 19.14 16.32
CA TRP A 238 2.23 18.04 16.41
C TRP A 238 3.66 18.55 16.53
N THR A 239 4.43 17.94 17.43
CA THR A 239 5.83 18.29 17.65
C THR A 239 6.70 17.03 17.70
N LEU A 240 7.90 17.09 17.14
CA LEU A 240 8.88 16.01 17.22
C LEU A 240 9.20 15.70 18.69
N ARG A 241 9.37 14.42 19.01
CA ARG A 241 9.66 13.95 20.38
C ARG A 241 11.10 14.27 20.78
N THR A 242 12.02 14.06 19.87
CA THR A 242 13.45 14.30 20.10
C THR A 242 14.06 14.85 18.82
N VAL A 243 14.73 15.99 18.94
CA VAL A 243 15.50 16.60 17.84
C VAL A 243 16.88 16.97 18.36
N ALA A 244 17.89 16.90 17.51
CA ALA A 244 19.21 17.43 17.81
C ALA A 244 19.12 18.95 18.03
N ALA A 245 19.99 19.51 18.87
CA ALA A 245 19.92 20.92 19.26
C ALA A 245 20.08 21.90 18.08
N ASP A 246 20.74 21.44 17.01
CA ASP A 246 20.98 22.17 15.77
C ASP A 246 20.01 21.79 14.64
N TRP A 247 19.04 20.93 14.93
CA TRP A 247 18.04 20.51 13.93
C TRP A 247 17.11 21.67 13.57
N ALA A 248 16.90 21.84 12.27
CA ALA A 248 15.86 22.71 11.74
C ALA A 248 15.17 22.03 10.57
N PRO A 249 13.85 22.27 10.38
CA PRO A 249 13.11 21.76 9.24
C PRO A 249 13.83 22.15 7.92
N TYR A 250 13.82 21.23 6.96
CA TYR A 250 14.36 21.46 5.61
C TYR A 250 15.88 21.66 5.50
N ARG A 251 16.64 21.51 6.57
CA ARG A 251 18.11 21.62 6.53
C ARG A 251 18.81 20.33 6.13
N THR A 252 18.28 19.21 6.57
CA THR A 252 18.84 17.88 6.31
C THR A 252 17.72 16.99 5.81
N GLY A 253 17.95 16.31 4.70
CA GLY A 253 16.98 15.42 4.06
C GLY A 253 17.25 15.33 2.57
N ARG A 254 16.57 14.39 1.93
CA ARG A 254 16.55 14.27 0.46
C ARG A 254 15.14 14.67 0.01
N TRP A 255 15.09 15.66 -0.85
CA TRP A 255 13.87 16.05 -1.54
C TRP A 255 13.76 15.17 -2.79
N MET A 256 12.64 14.47 -2.90
CA MET A 256 12.29 13.71 -4.11
C MET A 256 11.15 14.43 -4.81
#